data_f1c7a4ca40979e1c7b714bf5436200b8
#
_entry.id   f1c7a4ca40979e1c7b714bf5436200b8
#
_cell.length_a   1.000
_cell.length_b   1.000
_cell.length_c   1.000
_cell.angle_alpha   90.00
_cell.angle_beta   90.00
_cell.angle_gamma   90.00
#
_symmetry.space_group_name_H-M   'P 1'
#
loop_
_entity.id
_entity.type
_entity.pdbx_description
1 polymer ?
#
loop_
_entity_poly.entity_id
_entity_poly.type
_entity_poly.pdbx_seq_one_letter_code
_entity_poly.pdbx_strand_id
1 'polypeptide(L)'
;MGAAYLGVPCTVKNRPALDAAYLPFAPWRDAYLKEAHRPVRIAVERQEGQVAVFDTRLRGVTDPADLRFLERTVKLLLWSVGGWRVRICGCDGLTRRLADIYGSHGSRAFDASLMETVFRRPFTLESVEERDFPAARSGARKIGGHLGGCRIGFDAGGSDRKVSAVINGEMVYAEEVVWHPKTQPD
;
A
#
# COMPACT_ATOMS: atom_id res chain seq x y z
N MET A 1 -9.92 -20.99 23.62
CA MET A 1 -10.17 -21.21 22.19
C MET A 1 -9.87 -19.91 21.46
N GLY A 2 -9.00 -19.92 20.45
CA GLY A 2 -8.74 -18.74 19.63
C GLY A 2 -10.00 -18.35 18.84
N ALA A 3 -10.29 -17.06 18.75
CA ALA A 3 -11.38 -16.58 17.91
C ALA A 3 -11.08 -16.90 16.43
N ALA A 4 -12.09 -17.32 15.68
CA ALA A 4 -11.99 -17.48 14.25
C ALA A 4 -12.72 -16.33 13.56
N TYR A 5 -12.13 -15.79 12.50
CA TYR A 5 -12.77 -14.79 11.66
C TYR A 5 -12.86 -15.31 10.23
N LEU A 6 -14.08 -15.38 9.70
CA LEU A 6 -14.36 -15.99 8.40
C LEU A 6 -13.77 -17.43 8.27
N GLY A 7 -13.91 -18.24 9.34
CA GLY A 7 -13.38 -19.58 9.37
C GLY A 7 -11.85 -19.71 9.51
N VAL A 8 -11.13 -18.59 9.61
CA VAL A 8 -9.67 -18.57 9.77
C VAL A 8 -9.32 -18.30 11.24
N PRO A 9 -8.57 -19.18 11.92
CA PRO A 9 -8.18 -18.96 13.30
C PRO A 9 -7.23 -17.77 13.44
N CYS A 10 -7.52 -16.88 14.39
CA CYS A 10 -6.67 -15.74 14.68
C CYS A 10 -6.69 -15.42 16.17
N THR A 11 -5.50 -15.33 16.77
CA THR A 11 -5.34 -14.94 18.16
C THR A 11 -4.88 -13.49 18.24
N VAL A 12 -5.67 -12.63 18.88
CA VAL A 12 -5.31 -11.23 19.15
C VAL A 12 -4.63 -11.18 20.52
N LYS A 13 -3.32 -10.93 20.55
CA LYS A 13 -2.53 -10.86 21.78
C LYS A 13 -2.91 -9.63 22.63
N ASN A 14 -2.98 -8.47 22.01
CA ASN A 14 -3.32 -7.21 22.65
C ASN A 14 -4.55 -6.63 21.95
N ARG A 15 -5.69 -6.70 22.61
CA ARG A 15 -6.94 -6.18 22.08
C ARG A 15 -7.08 -4.71 22.46
N PRO A 16 -7.26 -3.79 21.52
CA PRO A 16 -7.48 -2.37 21.82
C PRO A 16 -8.77 -2.17 22.64
N ALA A 17 -8.71 -1.34 23.65
CA ALA A 17 -9.89 -1.05 24.48
C ALA A 17 -11.03 -0.37 23.69
N LEU A 18 -10.68 0.45 22.70
CA LEU A 18 -11.62 1.21 21.88
C LEU A 18 -12.13 0.46 20.64
N ASP A 19 -11.57 -0.72 20.33
CA ASP A 19 -11.96 -1.53 19.16
C ASP A 19 -11.94 -3.02 19.54
N ALA A 20 -13.03 -3.48 20.14
CA ALA A 20 -13.19 -4.87 20.53
C ALA A 20 -13.23 -5.83 19.33
N ALA A 21 -13.52 -5.34 18.12
CA ALA A 21 -13.57 -6.10 16.88
C ALA A 21 -12.24 -6.08 16.11
N TYR A 22 -11.23 -5.40 16.65
CA TYR A 22 -9.92 -5.32 16.00
C TYR A 22 -9.34 -6.69 15.70
N LEU A 23 -8.94 -6.87 14.44
CA LEU A 23 -8.29 -8.06 13.95
C LEU A 23 -7.00 -7.67 13.22
N PRO A 24 -5.81 -8.01 13.74
CA PRO A 24 -4.56 -7.74 13.05
C PRO A 24 -4.48 -8.59 11.78
N PHE A 25 -4.23 -7.92 10.65
CA PHE A 25 -4.24 -8.59 9.35
C PHE A 25 -3.11 -9.62 9.20
N ALA A 26 -1.91 -9.33 9.68
CA ALA A 26 -0.76 -10.21 9.46
C ALA A 26 -0.95 -11.61 10.05
N PRO A 27 -1.27 -11.81 11.35
CA PRO A 27 -1.50 -13.15 11.88
C PRO A 27 -2.70 -13.87 11.26
N TRP A 28 -3.76 -13.13 10.91
CA TRP A 28 -4.90 -13.70 10.20
C TRP A 28 -4.52 -14.15 8.78
N ARG A 29 -3.79 -13.32 8.02
CA ARG A 29 -3.24 -13.65 6.71
C ARG A 29 -2.36 -14.89 6.76
N ASP A 30 -1.46 -14.97 7.75
CA ASP A 30 -0.52 -16.08 7.87
C ASP A 30 -1.25 -17.41 8.17
N ALA A 31 -2.31 -17.36 8.97
CA ALA A 31 -3.18 -18.52 9.18
C ALA A 31 -3.98 -18.88 7.92
N TYR A 32 -4.54 -17.90 7.22
CA TYR A 32 -5.26 -18.07 5.96
C TYR A 32 -4.38 -18.74 4.88
N LEU A 33 -3.15 -18.26 4.70
CA LEU A 33 -2.23 -18.76 3.67
C LEU A 33 -1.77 -20.21 3.88
N LYS A 34 -1.91 -20.78 5.08
CA LYS A 34 -1.62 -22.19 5.33
C LYS A 34 -2.54 -23.13 4.57
N GLU A 35 -3.77 -22.71 4.32
CA GLU A 35 -4.78 -23.48 3.59
C GLU A 35 -4.98 -22.99 2.14
N ALA A 36 -4.32 -21.91 1.76
CA ALA A 36 -4.42 -21.35 0.43
C ALA A 36 -3.52 -22.09 -0.57
N HIS A 37 -4.09 -22.55 -1.68
CA HIS A 37 -3.39 -23.37 -2.67
C HIS A 37 -3.62 -22.88 -4.11
N ARG A 38 -4.66 -22.11 -4.38
CA ARG A 38 -5.01 -21.61 -5.71
C ARG A 38 -4.21 -20.35 -6.05
N PRO A 39 -3.31 -20.37 -7.06
CA PRO A 39 -2.47 -19.23 -7.39
C PRO A 39 -3.30 -18.05 -7.91
N VAL A 40 -2.92 -16.84 -7.48
CA VAL A 40 -3.45 -15.56 -7.94
C VAL A 40 -2.29 -14.58 -8.04
N ARG A 41 -2.30 -13.77 -9.10
CA ARG A 41 -1.31 -12.74 -9.36
C ARG A 41 -1.97 -11.37 -9.34
N ILE A 42 -1.32 -10.41 -8.71
CA ILE A 42 -1.79 -9.02 -8.61
C ILE A 42 -0.70 -8.13 -9.18
N ALA A 43 -1.04 -7.30 -10.16
CA ALA A 43 -0.16 -6.28 -10.71
C ALA A 43 -0.71 -4.90 -10.37
N VAL A 44 0.16 -4.02 -9.89
CA VAL A 44 -0.15 -2.61 -9.60
C VAL A 44 0.69 -1.73 -10.52
N GLU A 45 0.01 -1.02 -11.42
CA GLU A 45 0.64 -0.12 -12.38
C GLU A 45 0.71 1.30 -11.82
N ARG A 46 1.89 1.90 -11.98
CA ARG A 46 2.25 3.24 -11.54
C ARG A 46 2.54 4.15 -12.74
N GLN A 47 3.06 5.35 -12.47
CA GLN A 47 3.55 6.25 -13.51
C GLN A 47 4.73 5.63 -14.31
N GLU A 48 4.94 6.14 -15.51
CA GLU A 48 6.04 5.75 -16.41
C GLU A 48 6.05 4.24 -16.76
N GLY A 49 4.89 3.59 -16.67
CA GLY A 49 4.75 2.16 -16.97
C GLY A 49 5.47 1.25 -15.98
N GLN A 50 5.77 1.72 -14.77
CA GLN A 50 6.26 0.87 -13.70
C GLN A 50 5.15 -0.07 -13.23
N VAL A 51 5.49 -1.31 -12.99
CA VAL A 51 4.56 -2.36 -12.55
C VAL A 51 5.17 -3.14 -11.40
N ALA A 52 4.48 -3.15 -10.26
CA ALA A 52 4.78 -4.05 -9.15
C ALA A 52 3.91 -5.30 -9.30
N VAL A 53 4.51 -6.47 -9.16
CA VAL A 53 3.82 -7.76 -9.20
C VAL A 53 3.90 -8.43 -7.85
N PHE A 54 2.78 -8.97 -7.40
CA PHE A 54 2.63 -9.70 -6.16
C PHE A 54 1.91 -11.03 -6.43
N ASP A 55 2.62 -12.12 -6.21
CA ASP A 55 2.09 -13.46 -6.36
C ASP A 55 1.57 -13.97 -5.00
N THR A 56 0.38 -14.54 -4.99
CA THR A 56 -0.25 -15.06 -3.78
C THR A 56 -1.15 -16.26 -4.10
N ARG A 57 -1.90 -16.71 -3.11
CA ARG A 57 -2.81 -17.86 -3.26
C ARG A 57 -4.12 -17.62 -2.52
N LEU A 58 -5.20 -18.21 -3.03
CA LEU A 58 -6.52 -18.26 -2.40
C LEU A 58 -6.85 -19.68 -1.94
N ARG A 59 -7.79 -19.79 -0.98
CA ARG A 59 -8.36 -21.09 -0.55
C ARG A 59 -9.34 -21.64 -1.60
N GLY A 60 -10.10 -20.75 -2.24
CA GLY A 60 -11.08 -21.09 -3.27
C GLY A 60 -11.50 -19.87 -4.09
N VAL A 61 -12.76 -19.77 -4.50
CA VAL A 61 -13.31 -18.62 -5.22
C VAL A 61 -14.66 -18.15 -4.67
N THR A 62 -15.21 -18.86 -3.70
CA THR A 62 -16.53 -18.60 -3.10
C THR A 62 -16.44 -18.35 -1.60
N ASP A 63 -15.30 -18.62 -0.99
CA ASP A 63 -15.07 -18.41 0.44
C ASP A 63 -15.05 -16.89 0.76
N PRO A 64 -15.86 -16.41 1.71
CA PRO A 64 -15.81 -15.01 2.15
C PRO A 64 -14.42 -14.55 2.61
N ALA A 65 -13.59 -15.47 3.13
CA ALA A 65 -12.22 -15.18 3.51
C ALA A 65 -11.34 -14.79 2.31
N ASP A 66 -11.58 -15.37 1.11
CA ASP A 66 -10.84 -15.03 -0.11
C ASP A 66 -11.06 -13.59 -0.51
N LEU A 67 -12.31 -13.11 -0.51
CA LEU A 67 -12.61 -11.71 -0.80
C LEU A 67 -11.97 -10.77 0.21
N ARG A 68 -12.05 -11.12 1.50
CA ARG A 68 -11.43 -10.33 2.57
C ARG A 68 -9.91 -10.28 2.43
N PHE A 69 -9.29 -11.42 2.10
CA PHE A 69 -7.86 -11.49 1.88
C PHE A 69 -7.41 -10.60 0.72
N LEU A 70 -8.11 -10.70 -0.44
CA LEU A 70 -7.81 -9.86 -1.60
C LEU A 70 -8.02 -8.38 -1.32
N GLU A 71 -9.15 -8.01 -0.71
CA GLU A 71 -9.48 -6.63 -0.36
C GLU A 71 -8.38 -5.99 0.51
N ARG A 72 -7.92 -6.70 1.54
CA ARG A 72 -6.86 -6.21 2.43
C ARG A 72 -5.49 -6.21 1.76
N THR A 73 -5.21 -7.19 0.91
CA THR A 73 -3.95 -7.26 0.15
C THR A 73 -3.86 -6.13 -0.86
N VAL A 74 -4.91 -5.88 -1.64
CA VAL A 74 -4.94 -4.74 -2.59
C VAL A 74 -4.79 -3.42 -1.83
N LYS A 75 -5.51 -3.23 -0.71
CA LYS A 75 -5.31 -2.03 0.12
C LYS A 75 -3.87 -1.87 0.55
N LEU A 76 -3.25 -2.93 1.08
CA LEU A 76 -1.84 -2.90 1.49
C LEU A 76 -0.93 -2.51 0.34
N LEU A 77 -1.12 -3.09 -0.85
CA LEU A 77 -0.31 -2.76 -2.03
C LEU A 77 -0.50 -1.31 -2.47
N LEU A 78 -1.73 -0.80 -2.49
CA LEU A 78 -2.00 0.59 -2.85
C LEU A 78 -1.35 1.58 -1.86
N TRP A 79 -1.33 1.27 -0.56
CA TRP A 79 -0.75 2.15 0.46
C TRP A 79 0.77 2.00 0.63
N SER A 80 1.37 0.89 0.19
CA SER A 80 2.82 0.67 0.28
C SER A 80 3.56 0.96 -1.03
N VAL A 81 2.97 0.59 -2.15
CA VAL A 81 3.54 0.74 -3.50
C VAL A 81 2.93 1.93 -4.24
N GLY A 82 1.62 2.10 -4.11
CA GLY A 82 0.83 3.08 -4.86
C GLY A 82 0.59 2.65 -6.31
N GLY A 83 -0.50 3.12 -6.91
CA GLY A 83 -0.80 2.85 -8.31
C GLY A 83 -2.23 3.22 -8.68
N TRP A 84 -2.46 3.44 -9.95
CA TRP A 84 -3.75 3.84 -10.50
C TRP A 84 -4.49 2.68 -11.19
N ARG A 85 -3.81 1.57 -11.49
CA ARG A 85 -4.41 0.42 -12.14
C ARG A 85 -3.99 -0.86 -11.45
N VAL A 86 -4.97 -1.67 -11.06
CA VAL A 86 -4.78 -2.99 -10.47
C VAL A 86 -5.31 -4.04 -11.44
N ARG A 87 -4.45 -4.99 -11.82
CA ARG A 87 -4.84 -6.14 -12.65
C ARG A 87 -4.64 -7.43 -11.87
N ILE A 88 -5.65 -8.28 -11.89
CA ILE A 88 -5.66 -9.53 -11.12
C ILE A 88 -5.90 -10.68 -12.09
N CYS A 89 -5.07 -11.72 -12.00
CA CYS A 89 -5.21 -12.95 -12.75
C CYS A 89 -5.49 -14.12 -11.82
N GLY A 90 -6.40 -15.02 -12.22
CA GLY A 90 -6.70 -16.27 -11.51
C GLY A 90 -7.97 -16.28 -10.65
N CYS A 91 -8.73 -15.16 -10.57
CA CYS A 91 -9.95 -15.12 -9.76
C CYS A 91 -11.01 -14.09 -10.25
N ASP A 92 -11.45 -14.19 -11.48
CA ASP A 92 -12.33 -13.21 -12.15
C ASP A 92 -13.60 -12.85 -11.36
N GLY A 93 -14.29 -13.84 -10.80
CA GLY A 93 -15.51 -13.61 -10.01
C GLY A 93 -15.26 -12.77 -8.75
N LEU A 94 -14.15 -13.01 -8.05
CA LEU A 94 -13.75 -12.21 -6.90
C LEU A 94 -13.25 -10.84 -7.31
N THR A 95 -12.54 -10.74 -8.44
CA THR A 95 -12.04 -9.46 -8.97
C THR A 95 -13.18 -8.51 -9.31
N ARG A 96 -14.28 -9.00 -9.91
CA ARG A 96 -15.50 -8.17 -10.16
C ARG A 96 -16.09 -7.63 -8.86
N ARG A 97 -16.26 -8.50 -7.84
CA ARG A 97 -16.73 -8.06 -6.52
C ARG A 97 -15.78 -7.06 -5.85
N LEU A 98 -14.49 -7.25 -6.05
CA LEU A 98 -13.49 -6.32 -5.54
C LEU A 98 -13.55 -4.97 -6.26
N ALA A 99 -13.81 -4.95 -7.57
CA ALA A 99 -14.02 -3.71 -8.33
C ALA A 99 -15.22 -2.91 -7.80
N ASP A 100 -16.30 -3.56 -7.40
CA ASP A 100 -17.46 -2.90 -6.75
C ASP A 100 -17.04 -2.28 -5.40
N ILE A 101 -16.23 -2.99 -4.61
CA ILE A 101 -15.71 -2.50 -3.31
C ILE A 101 -14.84 -1.25 -3.48
N TYR A 102 -14.05 -1.16 -4.55
CA TYR A 102 -13.22 -0.01 -4.88
C TYR A 102 -13.92 1.02 -5.79
N GLY A 103 -15.14 0.76 -6.22
CA GLY A 103 -15.98 1.70 -6.98
C GLY A 103 -16.38 2.92 -6.15
N SER A 104 -16.97 3.93 -6.81
CA SER A 104 -17.31 5.24 -6.21
C SER A 104 -18.24 5.17 -5.00
N HIS A 105 -19.04 4.12 -4.86
CA HIS A 105 -19.95 3.88 -3.74
C HIS A 105 -19.53 2.71 -2.85
N GLY A 106 -18.38 2.11 -3.12
CA GLY A 106 -17.86 0.98 -2.37
C GLY A 106 -17.17 1.39 -1.07
N SER A 107 -16.95 0.43 -0.18
CA SER A 107 -16.30 0.68 1.12
C SER A 107 -14.83 1.12 1.01
N ARG A 108 -14.23 1.03 -0.19
CA ARG A 108 -12.87 1.47 -0.53
C ARG A 108 -12.84 2.63 -1.53
N ALA A 109 -13.94 3.33 -1.71
CA ALA A 109 -14.02 4.48 -2.59
C ALA A 109 -12.97 5.56 -2.26
N PHE A 110 -12.70 5.79 -0.98
CA PHE A 110 -11.65 6.71 -0.56
C PHE A 110 -10.26 6.27 -1.04
N ASP A 111 -9.92 4.98 -0.91
CA ASP A 111 -8.61 4.46 -1.34
C ASP A 111 -8.43 4.64 -2.86
N ALA A 112 -9.47 4.36 -3.64
CA ALA A 112 -9.48 4.55 -5.09
C ALA A 112 -9.33 6.02 -5.49
N SER A 113 -10.16 6.90 -4.92
CA SER A 113 -10.12 8.36 -5.19
C SER A 113 -8.78 8.99 -4.80
N LEU A 114 -8.16 8.53 -3.70
CA LEU A 114 -6.82 8.99 -3.34
C LEU A 114 -5.79 8.61 -4.41
N MET A 115 -5.84 7.38 -4.92
CA MET A 115 -4.93 6.95 -6.00
C MET A 115 -5.16 7.75 -7.29
N GLU A 116 -6.42 8.03 -7.66
CA GLU A 116 -6.73 8.92 -8.80
C GLU A 116 -6.09 10.30 -8.63
N THR A 117 -6.23 10.88 -7.46
CA THR A 117 -5.67 12.21 -7.15
C THR A 117 -4.14 12.20 -7.23
N VAL A 118 -3.49 11.21 -6.61
CA VAL A 118 -2.03 11.10 -6.56
C VAL A 118 -1.43 10.85 -7.95
N PHE A 119 -2.02 9.91 -8.71
CA PHE A 119 -1.49 9.52 -10.01
C PHE A 119 -2.07 10.33 -11.18
N ARG A 120 -3.09 11.19 -10.93
CA ARG A 120 -3.78 12.01 -11.94
C ARG A 120 -4.32 11.16 -13.10
N ARG A 121 -4.84 10.00 -12.79
CA ARG A 121 -5.43 9.02 -13.73
C ARG A 121 -6.60 8.32 -13.06
N PRO A 122 -7.66 7.99 -13.81
CA PRO A 122 -8.78 7.19 -13.27
C PRO A 122 -8.27 5.88 -12.67
N PHE A 123 -8.75 5.56 -11.47
CA PHE A 123 -8.42 4.29 -10.84
C PHE A 123 -9.19 3.15 -11.53
N THR A 124 -8.49 2.05 -11.84
CA THR A 124 -9.10 0.86 -12.41
C THR A 124 -8.67 -0.40 -11.67
N LEU A 125 -9.62 -1.32 -11.47
CA LEU A 125 -9.37 -2.65 -10.95
C LEU A 125 -10.08 -3.67 -11.83
N GLU A 126 -9.31 -4.54 -12.48
CA GLU A 126 -9.81 -5.42 -13.52
C GLU A 126 -9.20 -6.83 -13.47
N SER A 127 -9.95 -7.81 -14.01
CA SER A 127 -9.44 -9.15 -14.25
C SER A 127 -8.75 -9.20 -15.60
N VAL A 128 -7.65 -9.96 -15.68
CA VAL A 128 -6.93 -10.22 -16.92
C VAL A 128 -6.58 -11.70 -17.04
N GLU A 129 -6.47 -12.19 -18.27
CA GLU A 129 -5.94 -13.53 -18.53
C GLU A 129 -4.42 -13.58 -18.35
N GLU A 130 -3.86 -14.77 -18.14
CA GLU A 130 -2.41 -14.95 -17.92
C GLU A 130 -1.57 -14.39 -19.07
N ARG A 131 -2.02 -14.53 -20.32
CA ARG A 131 -1.33 -13.98 -21.49
C ARG A 131 -1.25 -12.45 -21.53
N ASP A 132 -2.21 -11.78 -20.87
CA ASP A 132 -2.33 -10.31 -20.83
C ASP A 132 -1.82 -9.73 -19.49
N PHE A 133 -1.31 -10.60 -18.61
CA PHE A 133 -0.79 -10.18 -17.31
C PHE A 133 0.57 -9.47 -17.49
N PRO A 134 0.74 -8.24 -16.96
CA PRO A 134 1.94 -7.46 -17.20
C PRO A 134 3.17 -8.03 -16.47
N ALA A 135 4.31 -7.93 -17.11
CA ALA A 135 5.58 -8.22 -16.45
C ALA A 135 5.93 -7.12 -15.42
N ALA A 136 6.63 -7.51 -14.37
CA ALA A 136 7.17 -6.56 -13.42
C ALA A 136 8.16 -5.60 -14.11
N ARG A 137 8.03 -4.30 -13.83
CA ARG A 137 8.91 -3.27 -14.39
C ARG A 137 9.24 -2.22 -13.33
N SER A 138 10.52 -2.03 -13.06
CA SER A 138 11.03 -1.00 -12.15
C SER A 138 11.87 0.01 -12.94
N GLY A 139 11.61 1.30 -12.69
CA GLY A 139 12.38 2.43 -13.23
C GLY A 139 13.31 3.06 -12.19
N ALA A 140 13.66 2.33 -11.13
CA ALA A 140 14.51 2.87 -10.07
C ALA A 140 15.88 3.32 -10.62
N ARG A 141 16.27 4.56 -10.30
CA ARG A 141 17.59 5.12 -10.60
C ARG A 141 18.30 5.43 -9.29
N LYS A 142 19.61 5.21 -9.25
CA LYS A 142 20.43 5.73 -8.16
C LYS A 142 20.57 7.25 -8.35
N ILE A 143 19.89 8.03 -7.54
CA ILE A 143 19.91 9.50 -7.58
C ILE A 143 20.58 10.13 -6.34
N GLY A 144 20.97 9.29 -5.37
CA GLY A 144 21.66 9.73 -4.15
C GLY A 144 23.18 9.66 -4.28
N GLY A 145 23.85 10.05 -3.22
CA GLY A 145 25.30 9.97 -3.11
C GLY A 145 26.01 11.26 -3.46
N HIS A 146 25.85 11.86 -4.56
CA HIS A 146 26.52 13.09 -5.07
C HIS A 146 26.98 14.09 -3.98
N LEU A 147 27.87 13.66 -3.09
CA LEU A 147 28.31 14.43 -1.92
C LEU A 147 29.38 15.48 -2.24
N GLY A 148 29.92 15.48 -3.45
CA GLY A 148 30.91 16.49 -3.89
C GLY A 148 30.30 17.89 -4.02
N GLY A 149 31.06 18.94 -3.72
CA GLY A 149 30.64 20.33 -3.73
C GLY A 149 29.77 20.71 -2.52
N CYS A 150 29.12 21.87 -2.61
CA CYS A 150 28.26 22.41 -1.55
C CYS A 150 26.83 21.90 -1.66
N ARG A 151 26.21 21.55 -0.53
CA ARG A 151 24.83 21.13 -0.43
C ARG A 151 24.16 21.80 0.77
N ILE A 152 22.90 22.19 0.61
CA ILE A 152 22.07 22.67 1.71
C ILE A 152 20.86 21.70 1.79
N GLY A 153 20.64 21.16 2.98
CA GLY A 153 19.45 20.41 3.34
C GLY A 153 18.53 21.27 4.19
N PHE A 154 17.23 21.24 3.91
CA PHE A 154 16.23 21.93 4.70
C PHE A 154 15.05 20.99 4.98
N ASP A 155 14.66 20.90 6.25
CA ASP A 155 13.48 20.17 6.70
C ASP A 155 12.53 21.15 7.39
N ALA A 156 11.33 21.28 6.84
CA ALA A 156 10.25 22.11 7.39
C ALA A 156 9.23 21.22 8.12
N GLY A 157 9.54 20.84 9.35
CA GLY A 157 8.66 20.04 10.20
C GLY A 157 7.47 20.83 10.75
N GLY A 158 6.52 20.15 11.36
CA GLY A 158 5.34 20.78 12.00
C GLY A 158 5.62 21.39 13.37
N SER A 159 6.73 21.04 14.03
CA SER A 159 7.15 21.50 15.35
C SER A 159 8.51 22.17 15.36
N ASP A 160 9.33 21.85 14.37
CA ASP A 160 10.68 22.37 14.22
C ASP A 160 11.03 22.54 12.74
N ARG A 161 12.02 23.34 12.46
CA ARG A 161 12.69 23.44 11.16
C ARG A 161 14.18 23.15 11.34
N LYS A 162 14.74 22.41 10.40
CA LYS A 162 16.15 22.05 10.41
C LYS A 162 16.82 22.49 9.13
N VAL A 163 18.03 23.00 9.26
CA VAL A 163 18.89 23.34 8.13
C VAL A 163 20.26 22.75 8.34
N SER A 164 20.85 22.24 7.29
CA SER A 164 22.24 21.77 7.30
C SER A 164 22.97 22.22 6.06
N ALA A 165 24.25 22.53 6.19
CA ALA A 165 25.15 22.77 5.07
C ALA A 165 26.30 21.76 5.10
N VAL A 166 26.60 21.22 3.92
CA VAL A 166 27.65 20.20 3.73
C VAL A 166 28.57 20.63 2.60
N ILE A 167 29.89 20.50 2.81
CA ILE A 167 30.90 20.70 1.78
C ILE A 167 31.67 19.39 1.60
N ASN A 168 31.65 18.83 0.40
CA ASN A 168 32.34 17.59 0.06
C ASN A 168 32.03 16.42 1.01
N GLY A 169 30.80 16.33 1.53
CA GLY A 169 30.36 15.29 2.45
C GLY A 169 30.58 15.61 3.93
N GLU A 170 31.30 16.71 4.28
CA GLU A 170 31.48 17.17 5.65
C GLU A 170 30.41 18.21 6.01
N MET A 171 29.75 18.02 7.16
CA MET A 171 28.77 18.96 7.68
C MET A 171 29.51 20.17 8.29
N VAL A 172 29.31 21.35 7.72
CA VAL A 172 29.92 22.61 8.16
C VAL A 172 28.97 23.49 8.96
N TYR A 173 27.67 23.23 8.89
CA TYR A 173 26.65 23.94 9.63
C TYR A 173 25.41 23.05 9.85
N ALA A 174 24.79 23.14 11.03
CA ALA A 174 23.50 22.56 11.33
C ALA A 174 22.80 23.43 12.36
N GLU A 175 21.50 23.66 12.16
CA GLU A 175 20.64 24.38 13.07
C GLU A 175 19.28 23.71 13.15
N GLU A 176 18.73 23.63 14.34
CA GLU A 176 17.36 23.23 14.59
C GLU A 176 16.65 24.33 15.39
N VAL A 177 15.53 24.81 14.90
CA VAL A 177 14.73 25.86 15.52
C VAL A 177 13.31 25.37 15.73
N VAL A 178 12.86 25.42 16.98
CA VAL A 178 11.45 25.15 17.31
C VAL A 178 10.58 26.24 16.70
N TRP A 179 9.52 25.84 16.02
CA TRP A 179 8.52 26.75 15.50
C TRP A 179 7.12 26.11 15.56
N HIS A 180 6.11 26.93 15.49
CA HIS A 180 4.72 26.48 15.58
C HIS A 180 3.90 27.10 14.43
N PRO A 181 4.09 26.66 13.17
CA PRO A 181 3.48 27.30 12.00
C PRO A 181 1.94 27.29 12.04
N LYS A 182 1.34 26.33 12.76
CA LYS A 182 -0.12 26.25 12.90
C LYS A 182 -0.73 27.27 13.89
N THR A 183 0.08 27.86 14.74
CA THR A 183 -0.35 28.77 15.82
C THR A 183 0.23 30.19 15.67
N GLN A 184 1.07 30.42 14.66
CA GLN A 184 1.54 31.76 14.33
C GLN A 184 0.44 32.50 13.56
N PRO A 185 0.07 33.72 13.97
CA PRO A 185 -0.82 34.56 13.17
C PRO A 185 -0.13 34.94 11.87
N ASP A 186 -0.93 35.05 10.79
CA ASP A 186 -0.48 35.52 9.47
C ASP A 186 0.09 36.93 9.53
#